data_c3c34bf9bd50be054ec80da6bee85a79
#
_entry.id   c3c34bf9bd50be054ec80da6bee85a79
#
_cell.length_a   1.000
_cell.length_b   1.000
_cell.length_c   1.000
_cell.angle_alpha   90.00
_cell.angle_beta   90.00
_cell.angle_gamma   90.00
#
_symmetry.space_group_name_H-M   'P 1'
#
loop_
_entity.id
_entity.type
_entity.pdbx_description
1 polymer ?
#
loop_
_entity_poly.entity_id
_entity_poly.type
_entity_poly.pdbx_seq_one_letter_code
_entity_poly.pdbx_strand_id
1 'polypeptide(L)'
;LTVRGGLPGGVYQVTARLQDQTATAQLLLSGTTEFVDASAPTDAKSYFGGSSGGAAPALVYPLGGSLLPPNLLQMRLQWRRDLGQQVFRIRVRSVAYRADLYAGASLCAADKCTFPVPDATWQKLARALAGQSATITVTGVASKGAALGTAVAVPLQFAPEDIAGGVYYFSPSTRGIKRAPIGAKRAVDFVVNGAETGCAGCHAVSRDGKQVAIEFGSGATSVGSTVVSGSRAAVRNFALQPAIAWNFAWFNPTGDRLIANWRGQLSVRAAADGRVLSTVAAAQYGTGYVGGAMPEWSPDGKWIAFVRLRGATTYDFELHNEGDIVIMPYNDGAFGPAVPLVAAQPSTEVHFWPTWSPDSKWLVFNSHTCGGSCNSYNAAATRLRIVRAIDDNGNPAQNPQPIELLEGTYKPRNT
;
A
#
# COMPACT_ATOMS: atom_id res chain seq x y z
N LEU A 1 4.28 42.21 -16.78
CA LEU A 1 4.06 40.73 -16.78
C LEU A 1 2.62 40.45 -16.31
N THR A 2 1.75 39.99 -17.21
CA THR A 2 0.38 39.61 -16.84
C THR A 2 0.34 38.11 -16.63
N VAL A 3 0.19 37.64 -15.39
CA VAL A 3 -0.05 36.23 -15.09
C VAL A 3 -1.55 36.01 -15.18
N ARG A 4 -2.02 35.30 -16.22
CA ARG A 4 -3.42 34.86 -16.33
C ARG A 4 -3.68 33.70 -15.40
N GLY A 5 -4.79 33.76 -14.65
CA GLY A 5 -5.17 32.75 -13.68
C GLY A 5 -5.27 31.33 -14.24
N GLY A 6 -4.94 30.35 -13.44
CA GLY A 6 -4.95 28.90 -13.74
C GLY A 6 -3.81 28.13 -13.09
N LEU A 7 -2.83 28.83 -12.52
CA LEU A 7 -1.78 28.18 -11.76
C LEU A 7 -2.30 27.82 -10.34
N PRO A 8 -2.00 26.62 -9.83
CA PRO A 8 -2.29 26.28 -8.45
C PRO A 8 -1.54 27.21 -7.48
N GLY A 9 -2.00 27.34 -6.24
CA GLY A 9 -1.27 28.09 -5.22
C GLY A 9 0.14 27.50 -5.03
N GLY A 10 1.15 28.33 -4.87
CA GLY A 10 2.52 27.87 -4.72
C GLY A 10 3.56 28.99 -4.84
N VAL A 11 4.82 28.62 -4.65
CA VAL A 11 5.98 29.48 -4.88
C VAL A 11 6.52 29.16 -6.27
N TYR A 12 6.51 30.13 -7.14
CA TYR A 12 6.99 30.02 -8.53
C TYR A 12 8.25 30.82 -8.72
N GLN A 13 9.22 30.27 -9.41
CA GLN A 13 10.37 31.00 -9.86
C GLN A 13 10.08 31.59 -11.25
N VAL A 14 10.11 32.90 -11.35
CA VAL A 14 9.95 33.63 -12.59
C VAL A 14 11.33 34.07 -13.07
N THR A 15 11.72 33.65 -14.25
CA THR A 15 13.00 34.01 -14.86
C THR A 15 12.74 34.90 -16.07
N ALA A 16 13.35 36.08 -16.05
CA ALA A 16 13.40 36.99 -17.18
C ALA A 16 14.79 36.95 -17.82
N ARG A 17 14.84 36.86 -19.14
CA ARG A 17 16.09 36.90 -19.92
C ARG A 17 16.05 38.04 -20.91
N LEU A 18 17.14 38.81 -20.91
CA LEU A 18 17.36 39.88 -21.89
C LEU A 18 18.81 39.76 -22.36
N GLN A 19 19.01 39.35 -23.61
CA GLN A 19 20.33 39.05 -24.15
C GLN A 19 21.05 38.00 -23.26
N ASP A 20 22.25 38.32 -22.77
CA ASP A 20 23.04 37.47 -21.88
C ASP A 20 22.73 37.66 -20.40
N GLN A 21 21.82 38.55 -20.06
CA GLN A 21 21.44 38.78 -18.68
C GLN A 21 20.20 38.00 -18.27
N THR A 22 20.26 37.40 -17.08
CA THR A 22 19.15 36.66 -16.49
C THR A 22 18.85 37.21 -15.10
N ALA A 23 17.58 37.51 -14.86
CA ALA A 23 17.08 37.92 -13.53
C ALA A 23 16.03 36.91 -13.09
N THR A 24 16.06 36.53 -11.81
CA THR A 24 15.12 35.56 -11.22
C THR A 24 14.41 36.17 -10.03
N ALA A 25 13.10 36.02 -9.95
CA ALA A 25 12.30 36.41 -8.81
C ALA A 25 11.37 35.28 -8.35
N GLN A 26 11.02 35.27 -7.08
CA GLN A 26 10.00 34.35 -6.55
C GLN A 26 8.64 35.03 -6.55
N LEU A 27 7.63 34.34 -7.06
CA LEU A 27 6.24 34.73 -7.04
C LEU A 27 5.44 33.80 -6.15
N LEU A 28 4.85 34.29 -5.07
CA LEU A 28 3.94 33.51 -4.22
C LEU A 28 2.50 33.74 -4.71
N LEU A 29 1.88 32.67 -5.24
CA LEU A 29 0.46 32.63 -5.55
C LEU A 29 -0.29 31.98 -4.40
N SER A 30 -1.11 32.73 -3.68
CA SER A 30 -1.92 32.22 -2.60
C SER A 30 -3.32 31.85 -3.07
N GLY A 31 -3.84 30.73 -2.56
CA GLY A 31 -5.17 30.25 -2.87
C GLY A 31 -5.95 29.83 -1.63
N THR A 32 -7.28 29.88 -1.73
CA THR A 32 -8.16 29.39 -0.67
C THR A 32 -9.28 28.54 -1.25
N THR A 33 -9.69 27.50 -0.50
CA THR A 33 -10.92 26.75 -0.74
C THR A 33 -11.71 26.69 0.55
N GLU A 34 -13.01 26.94 0.44
CA GLU A 34 -13.96 26.76 1.53
C GLU A 34 -15.06 25.80 1.06
N PHE A 35 -15.43 24.85 1.90
CA PHE A 35 -16.50 23.91 1.63
C PHE A 35 -17.29 23.64 2.91
N VAL A 36 -18.61 23.73 2.82
CA VAL A 36 -19.53 23.38 3.91
C VAL A 36 -20.31 22.15 3.50
N ASP A 37 -20.13 21.06 4.24
CA ASP A 37 -20.87 19.83 4.04
C ASP A 37 -22.33 19.99 4.51
N ALA A 38 -23.26 19.27 3.89
CA ALA A 38 -24.68 19.29 4.26
C ALA A 38 -24.95 18.84 5.70
N SER A 39 -24.02 18.13 6.33
CA SER A 39 -24.09 17.76 7.76
C SER A 39 -23.86 18.93 8.71
N ALA A 40 -23.20 19.99 8.24
CA ALA A 40 -22.89 21.18 9.05
C ALA A 40 -23.91 22.31 8.81
N PRO A 41 -24.09 23.24 9.78
CA PRO A 41 -24.84 24.45 9.55
C PRO A 41 -24.29 25.28 8.37
N THR A 42 -25.16 25.93 7.61
CA THR A 42 -24.75 26.77 6.47
C THR A 42 -23.82 27.92 6.88
N ASP A 43 -23.95 28.41 8.11
CA ASP A 43 -23.10 29.42 8.73
C ASP A 43 -21.97 28.81 9.58
N ALA A 44 -21.58 27.55 9.35
CA ALA A 44 -20.60 26.80 10.14
C ALA A 44 -19.31 27.58 10.42
N LYS A 45 -18.87 28.41 9.48
CA LYS A 45 -17.69 29.27 9.63
C LYS A 45 -17.80 30.18 10.86
N SER A 46 -18.99 30.70 11.17
CA SER A 46 -19.22 31.59 12.29
C SER A 46 -19.05 30.94 13.68
N TYR A 47 -19.03 29.61 13.72
CA TYR A 47 -18.81 28.84 14.96
C TYR A 47 -17.38 28.91 15.49
N PHE A 48 -16.42 29.24 14.64
CA PHE A 48 -14.98 29.16 14.94
C PHE A 48 -14.35 30.50 15.33
N GLY A 49 -15.15 31.43 15.84
CA GLY A 49 -14.69 32.72 16.42
C GLY A 49 -14.46 32.72 17.93
N GLY A 50 -14.70 31.57 18.60
CA GLY A 50 -14.53 31.42 20.05
C GLY A 50 -13.08 31.36 20.51
N SER A 51 -12.88 31.38 21.83
CA SER A 51 -11.55 31.21 22.45
C SER A 51 -11.07 29.74 22.33
N SER A 52 -9.76 29.52 22.46
CA SER A 52 -9.18 28.18 22.61
C SER A 52 -9.47 27.60 24.02
N GLY A 53 -9.29 26.31 24.22
CA GLY A 53 -9.42 25.62 25.51
C GLY A 53 -10.50 24.55 25.57
N GLY A 54 -11.20 24.28 24.46
CA GLY A 54 -12.08 23.14 24.36
C GLY A 54 -11.31 21.81 24.19
N ALA A 55 -12.00 20.68 24.40
CA ALA A 55 -11.44 19.36 24.16
C ALA A 55 -10.97 19.20 22.71
N ALA A 56 -9.73 18.76 22.49
CA ALA A 56 -9.18 18.60 21.16
C ALA A 56 -9.65 17.29 20.51
N PRO A 57 -10.16 17.29 19.27
CA PRO A 57 -10.36 16.08 18.50
C PRO A 57 -9.02 15.38 18.24
N ALA A 58 -9.02 14.05 18.01
CA ALA A 58 -7.85 13.31 17.62
C ALA A 58 -7.97 12.88 16.15
N LEU A 59 -7.11 13.39 15.27
CA LEU A 59 -7.07 12.98 13.87
C LEU A 59 -6.59 11.51 13.78
N VAL A 60 -7.31 10.69 13.02
CA VAL A 60 -7.03 9.26 12.81
C VAL A 60 -6.50 9.02 11.39
N TYR A 61 -7.09 9.68 10.40
CA TYR A 61 -6.67 9.57 8.99
C TYR A 61 -6.89 10.90 8.27
N PRO A 62 -5.93 11.35 7.43
CA PRO A 62 -4.68 10.70 7.05
C PRO A 62 -3.65 10.62 8.18
N LEU A 63 -2.72 9.66 8.07
CA LEU A 63 -1.61 9.52 9.00
C LEU A 63 -0.55 10.60 8.74
N GLY A 64 0.20 10.94 9.78
CA GLY A 64 1.32 11.87 9.66
C GLY A 64 2.38 11.37 8.66
N GLY A 65 2.85 12.28 7.80
CA GLY A 65 3.82 11.94 6.75
C GLY A 65 3.23 11.27 5.51
N SER A 66 1.90 11.07 5.44
CA SER A 66 1.26 10.50 4.24
C SER A 66 1.58 11.31 3.00
N LEU A 67 1.96 10.63 1.91
CA LEU A 67 2.09 11.18 0.57
C LEU A 67 0.80 10.90 -0.22
N LEU A 68 0.09 11.95 -0.59
CA LEU A 68 -1.23 11.89 -1.20
C LEU A 68 -1.14 12.31 -2.68
N PRO A 69 -1.45 11.41 -3.64
CA PRO A 69 -1.48 11.79 -5.06
C PRO A 69 -2.70 12.65 -5.38
N PRO A 70 -2.58 13.63 -6.33
CA PRO A 70 -3.65 14.57 -6.63
C PRO A 70 -4.94 13.93 -7.18
N ASN A 71 -4.83 12.79 -7.83
CA ASN A 71 -5.96 12.07 -8.42
C ASN A 71 -6.55 10.96 -7.53
N LEU A 72 -6.15 10.90 -6.26
CA LEU A 72 -6.80 10.01 -5.31
C LEU A 72 -8.22 10.49 -5.05
N LEU A 73 -9.22 9.63 -5.33
CA LEU A 73 -10.64 9.91 -5.08
C LEU A 73 -11.13 9.21 -3.82
N GLN A 74 -12.37 9.56 -3.44
CA GLN A 74 -13.06 8.98 -2.27
C GLN A 74 -12.29 9.17 -0.95
N MET A 75 -11.62 10.31 -0.81
CA MET A 75 -10.93 10.65 0.43
C MET A 75 -11.90 10.68 1.60
N ARG A 76 -11.58 9.93 2.64
CA ARG A 76 -12.34 9.89 3.88
C ARG A 76 -11.46 10.37 5.02
N LEU A 77 -11.68 11.59 5.49
CA LEU A 77 -11.00 12.10 6.67
C LEU A 77 -11.64 11.51 7.91
N GLN A 78 -10.83 11.04 8.87
CA GLN A 78 -11.32 10.37 10.07
C GLN A 78 -10.72 11.00 11.32
N TRP A 79 -11.54 11.19 12.34
CA TRP A 79 -11.11 11.69 13.65
C TRP A 79 -11.98 11.13 14.76
N ARG A 80 -11.46 11.21 15.99
CA ARG A 80 -12.27 11.01 17.22
C ARG A 80 -12.63 12.37 17.77
N ARG A 81 -13.88 12.53 18.18
CA ARG A 81 -14.39 13.75 18.80
C ARG A 81 -14.61 13.58 20.31
N ASP A 82 -14.65 14.67 21.03
CA ASP A 82 -15.41 14.77 22.28
C ASP A 82 -16.93 14.74 21.96
N LEU A 83 -17.72 14.00 22.74
CA LEU A 83 -19.15 13.79 22.46
C LEU A 83 -19.98 15.06 22.47
N GLY A 84 -19.52 16.12 23.15
CA GLY A 84 -20.18 17.44 23.15
C GLY A 84 -20.02 18.22 21.84
N GLN A 85 -19.02 17.91 21.04
CA GLN A 85 -18.74 18.64 19.80
C GLN A 85 -19.74 18.35 18.70
N GLN A 86 -20.26 19.40 18.06
CA GLN A 86 -21.31 19.31 17.04
C GLN A 86 -20.87 19.76 15.65
N VAL A 87 -19.90 20.69 15.57
CA VAL A 87 -19.40 21.23 14.30
C VAL A 87 -17.87 21.14 14.27
N PHE A 88 -17.35 20.77 13.12
CA PHE A 88 -15.91 20.58 12.91
C PHE A 88 -15.42 21.41 11.74
N ARG A 89 -14.24 21.99 11.88
CA ARG A 89 -13.46 22.59 10.80
C ARG A 89 -12.21 21.76 10.58
N ILE A 90 -12.09 21.21 9.40
CA ILE A 90 -10.89 20.52 8.94
C ILE A 90 -10.11 21.52 8.09
N ARG A 91 -8.91 21.91 8.53
CA ARG A 91 -8.06 22.87 7.83
C ARG A 91 -6.85 22.17 7.28
N VAL A 92 -6.64 22.29 5.96
CA VAL A 92 -5.40 21.92 5.28
C VAL A 92 -4.68 23.21 4.89
N ARG A 93 -3.40 23.33 5.27
CA ARG A 93 -2.62 24.55 5.07
C ARG A 93 -1.20 24.24 4.59
N SER A 94 -0.78 24.90 3.51
CA SER A 94 0.61 25.04 3.08
C SER A 94 1.08 26.49 3.21
N VAL A 95 2.28 26.78 2.71
CA VAL A 95 2.80 28.15 2.63
C VAL A 95 1.89 29.07 1.80
N ALA A 96 1.34 28.53 0.70
CA ALA A 96 0.60 29.31 -0.28
C ALA A 96 -0.88 28.97 -0.40
N TYR A 97 -1.36 27.94 0.30
CA TYR A 97 -2.73 27.47 0.14
C TYR A 97 -3.40 27.11 1.47
N ARG A 98 -4.69 27.45 1.57
CA ARG A 98 -5.53 27.09 2.71
C ARG A 98 -6.86 26.53 2.23
N ALA A 99 -7.24 25.35 2.74
CA ALA A 99 -8.58 24.83 2.61
C ALA A 99 -9.24 24.70 3.99
N ASP A 100 -10.45 25.21 4.12
CA ASP A 100 -11.32 25.04 5.29
C ASP A 100 -12.55 24.23 4.87
N LEU A 101 -12.67 23.01 5.41
CA LEU A 101 -13.80 22.12 5.18
C LEU A 101 -14.61 22.02 6.48
N TYR A 102 -15.91 22.22 6.41
CA TYR A 102 -16.80 22.18 7.57
C TYR A 102 -17.71 20.95 7.52
N ALA A 103 -17.80 20.25 8.64
CA ALA A 103 -18.58 19.02 8.79
C ALA A 103 -19.34 19.02 10.11
N GLY A 104 -20.46 18.30 10.17
CA GLY A 104 -21.31 18.19 11.35
C GLY A 104 -21.19 16.84 12.06
N ALA A 105 -21.67 16.78 13.29
CA ALA A 105 -21.63 15.58 14.13
C ALA A 105 -22.51 14.43 13.62
N SER A 106 -23.43 14.65 12.68
CA SER A 106 -24.19 13.58 12.03
C SER A 106 -23.33 12.61 11.21
N LEU A 107 -22.09 12.99 10.88
CA LEU A 107 -21.08 12.11 10.26
C LEU A 107 -20.36 11.21 11.28
N CYS A 108 -20.74 11.28 12.55
CA CYS A 108 -20.05 10.54 13.62
C CYS A 108 -20.93 9.41 14.17
N ALA A 109 -20.37 8.22 14.31
CA ALA A 109 -20.92 7.15 15.13
C ALA A 109 -20.23 7.20 16.50
N ALA A 110 -20.95 7.67 17.53
CA ALA A 110 -20.41 7.99 18.84
C ALA A 110 -19.23 8.99 18.73
N ASP A 111 -18.03 8.60 19.17
CA ASP A 111 -16.81 9.41 19.13
C ASP A 111 -16.09 9.37 17.76
N LYS A 112 -16.46 8.42 16.87
CA LYS A 112 -15.77 8.16 15.60
C LYS A 112 -16.43 8.89 14.45
N CYS A 113 -15.77 9.86 13.89
CA CYS A 113 -16.23 10.65 12.76
C CYS A 113 -15.54 10.23 11.47
N THR A 114 -16.32 10.19 10.37
CA THR A 114 -15.81 9.93 9.03
C THR A 114 -16.43 10.92 8.06
N PHE A 115 -15.64 11.77 7.46
CA PHE A 115 -16.06 12.73 6.47
C PHE A 115 -15.63 12.30 5.07
N PRO A 116 -16.55 11.81 4.22
CA PRO A 116 -16.30 11.56 2.83
C PRO A 116 -16.23 12.91 2.09
N VAL A 117 -15.00 13.37 1.82
CA VAL A 117 -14.81 14.64 1.10
C VAL A 117 -15.31 14.48 -0.34
N PRO A 118 -16.16 15.37 -0.86
CA PRO A 118 -16.59 15.29 -2.25
C PRO A 118 -15.39 15.32 -3.21
N ASP A 119 -15.39 14.41 -4.19
CA ASP A 119 -14.26 14.21 -5.11
C ASP A 119 -13.77 15.51 -5.76
N ALA A 120 -14.70 16.36 -6.22
CA ALA A 120 -14.35 17.64 -6.83
C ALA A 120 -13.64 18.60 -5.86
N THR A 121 -14.10 18.64 -4.61
CA THR A 121 -13.47 19.45 -3.54
C THR A 121 -12.08 18.94 -3.21
N TRP A 122 -11.95 17.62 -3.07
CA TRP A 122 -10.67 16.99 -2.79
C TRP A 122 -9.67 17.18 -3.92
N GLN A 123 -10.06 16.93 -5.16
CA GLN A 123 -9.20 17.12 -6.33
C GLN A 123 -8.72 18.56 -6.48
N LYS A 124 -9.62 19.55 -6.28
CA LYS A 124 -9.24 20.97 -6.31
C LYS A 124 -8.15 21.27 -5.29
N LEU A 125 -8.32 20.79 -4.06
CA LEU A 125 -7.36 20.96 -2.96
C LEU A 125 -6.04 20.25 -3.28
N ALA A 126 -6.11 18.96 -3.66
CA ALA A 126 -4.92 18.12 -3.88
C ALA A 126 -4.08 18.63 -5.07
N ARG A 127 -4.73 19.08 -6.15
CA ARG A 127 -4.03 19.70 -7.29
C ARG A 127 -3.40 21.05 -6.94
N ALA A 128 -4.06 21.85 -6.10
CA ALA A 128 -3.49 23.12 -5.63
C ALA A 128 -2.26 22.91 -4.73
N LEU A 129 -2.16 21.75 -4.09
CA LEU A 129 -1.06 21.36 -3.20
C LEU A 129 -0.04 20.42 -3.86
N ALA A 130 -0.21 20.05 -5.13
CA ALA A 130 0.70 19.13 -5.82
C ALA A 130 2.17 19.55 -5.67
N GLY A 131 3.03 18.62 -5.25
CA GLY A 131 4.44 18.86 -4.99
C GLY A 131 4.76 19.62 -3.69
N GLN A 132 3.76 19.90 -2.84
CA GLN A 132 3.93 20.71 -1.63
C GLN A 132 3.73 19.87 -0.35
N SER A 133 4.38 20.32 0.71
CA SER A 133 4.07 19.90 2.08
C SER A 133 2.94 20.78 2.63
N ALA A 134 2.07 20.17 3.42
CA ALA A 134 0.97 20.84 4.10
C ALA A 134 0.79 20.27 5.51
N THR A 135 -0.03 20.92 6.30
CA THR A 135 -0.51 20.38 7.59
C THR A 135 -2.03 20.26 7.56
N ILE A 136 -2.56 19.24 8.22
CA ILE A 136 -3.99 19.09 8.47
C ILE A 136 -4.28 19.22 9.95
N THR A 137 -5.33 19.97 10.29
CA THR A 137 -5.84 20.10 11.65
C THR A 137 -7.35 19.91 11.69
N VAL A 138 -7.86 19.34 12.77
CA VAL A 138 -9.31 19.29 13.04
C VAL A 138 -9.61 20.12 14.27
N THR A 139 -10.53 21.07 14.14
CA THR A 139 -11.04 21.85 15.26
C THR A 139 -12.49 21.49 15.48
N GLY A 140 -12.88 21.15 16.68
CA GLY A 140 -14.27 20.84 17.07
C GLY A 140 -14.83 21.91 18.01
N VAL A 141 -16.13 22.14 17.92
CA VAL A 141 -16.88 23.08 18.77
C VAL A 141 -18.25 22.54 19.10
N ALA A 142 -18.72 22.78 20.32
CA ALA A 142 -20.05 22.32 20.77
C ALA A 142 -21.19 23.21 20.20
N SER A 143 -21.03 24.52 20.22
CA SER A 143 -21.99 25.50 19.72
C SER A 143 -21.30 26.80 19.33
N LYS A 144 -22.03 27.69 18.71
CA LYS A 144 -21.51 29.01 18.34
C LYS A 144 -21.07 29.78 19.58
N GLY A 145 -19.84 30.27 19.57
CA GLY A 145 -19.23 30.97 20.70
C GLY A 145 -18.63 30.09 21.80
N ALA A 146 -18.82 28.80 21.76
CA ALA A 146 -18.17 27.88 22.70
C ALA A 146 -16.66 27.79 22.46
N ALA A 147 -15.91 27.28 23.47
CA ALA A 147 -14.48 27.08 23.37
C ALA A 147 -14.11 26.07 22.28
N LEU A 148 -13.08 26.39 21.53
CA LEU A 148 -12.57 25.60 20.43
C LEU A 148 -11.56 24.56 20.92
N GLY A 149 -11.78 23.29 20.57
CA GLY A 149 -10.78 22.22 20.69
C GLY A 149 -10.09 21.97 19.38
N THR A 150 -8.78 22.13 19.29
CA THR A 150 -8.01 21.96 18.07
C THR A 150 -6.98 20.85 18.22
N ALA A 151 -7.04 19.85 17.34
CA ALA A 151 -6.06 18.79 17.25
C ALA A 151 -4.66 19.31 16.92
N VAL A 152 -3.65 18.54 17.31
CA VAL A 152 -2.27 18.79 16.87
C VAL A 152 -2.21 18.73 15.34
N ALA A 153 -1.44 19.65 14.74
CA ALA A 153 -1.25 19.68 13.31
C ALA A 153 -0.46 18.44 12.83
N VAL A 154 -1.02 17.75 11.86
CA VAL A 154 -0.42 16.53 11.28
C VAL A 154 0.20 16.88 9.93
N PRO A 155 1.50 16.59 9.70
CA PRO A 155 2.16 16.88 8.43
C PRO A 155 1.68 15.94 7.33
N LEU A 156 1.49 16.48 6.12
CA LEU A 156 1.13 15.77 4.91
C LEU A 156 2.05 16.19 3.77
N GLN A 157 2.19 15.32 2.79
CA GLN A 157 2.84 15.62 1.52
C GLN A 157 1.88 15.34 0.38
N PHE A 158 1.92 16.15 -0.66
CA PHE A 158 1.17 15.93 -1.88
C PHE A 158 2.15 15.62 -3.00
N ALA A 159 1.93 14.49 -3.69
CA ALA A 159 2.76 14.13 -4.84
C ALA A 159 2.62 15.17 -5.95
N PRO A 160 3.70 15.46 -6.70
CA PRO A 160 3.62 16.40 -7.82
C PRO A 160 2.80 15.83 -8.98
N GLU A 161 2.69 14.51 -9.07
CA GLU A 161 2.13 13.79 -10.22
C GLU A 161 0.93 12.95 -9.83
N ASP A 162 0.08 12.69 -10.80
CA ASP A 162 -1.00 11.73 -10.72
C ASP A 162 -0.43 10.30 -10.72
N ILE A 163 -0.99 9.41 -9.93
CA ILE A 163 -0.70 7.98 -10.07
C ILE A 163 -1.55 7.39 -11.20
N ALA A 164 -0.93 6.49 -11.96
CA ALA A 164 -1.58 5.76 -13.04
C ALA A 164 -1.82 4.29 -12.66
N GLY A 165 -2.71 3.61 -13.38
CA GLY A 165 -2.95 2.18 -13.23
C GLY A 165 -4.14 1.83 -12.36
N GLY A 166 -4.00 0.84 -11.51
CA GLY A 166 -5.07 0.37 -10.63
C GLY A 166 -4.56 -0.61 -9.58
N VAL A 167 -5.32 -0.76 -8.52
CA VAL A 167 -5.07 -1.75 -7.47
C VAL A 167 -5.82 -3.03 -7.82
N TYR A 168 -5.11 -4.14 -7.88
CA TYR A 168 -5.68 -5.48 -8.03
C TYR A 168 -5.75 -6.11 -6.65
N TYR A 169 -6.88 -6.74 -6.33
CA TYR A 169 -7.05 -7.40 -5.04
C TYR A 169 -7.99 -8.61 -5.13
N PHE A 170 -7.71 -9.61 -4.31
CA PHE A 170 -8.59 -10.76 -4.15
C PHE A 170 -9.83 -10.38 -3.37
N SER A 171 -10.99 -10.80 -3.86
CA SER A 171 -12.29 -10.62 -3.21
C SER A 171 -12.81 -11.97 -2.70
N PRO A 172 -12.80 -12.23 -1.38
CA PRO A 172 -13.27 -13.51 -0.83
C PRO A 172 -14.74 -13.78 -1.15
N SER A 173 -15.57 -12.74 -1.20
CA SER A 173 -17.01 -12.87 -1.49
C SER A 173 -17.31 -13.33 -2.91
N THR A 174 -16.45 -12.96 -3.88
CA THR A 174 -16.60 -13.37 -5.28
C THR A 174 -15.61 -14.44 -5.69
N ARG A 175 -14.66 -14.81 -4.81
CA ARG A 175 -13.55 -15.75 -5.07
C ARG A 175 -12.79 -15.42 -6.36
N GLY A 176 -12.66 -14.14 -6.64
CA GLY A 176 -12.05 -13.61 -7.86
C GLY A 176 -11.20 -12.39 -7.60
N ILE A 177 -10.52 -11.91 -8.64
CA ILE A 177 -9.70 -10.72 -8.58
C ILE A 177 -10.50 -9.53 -9.09
N LYS A 178 -10.53 -8.48 -8.30
CA LYS A 178 -11.08 -7.18 -8.68
C LYS A 178 -9.95 -6.21 -9.02
N ARG A 179 -10.26 -5.25 -9.88
CA ARG A 179 -9.40 -4.12 -10.20
C ARG A 179 -10.10 -2.83 -9.80
N ALA A 180 -9.45 -2.02 -8.98
CA ALA A 180 -9.84 -0.65 -8.68
C ALA A 180 -8.95 0.30 -9.50
N PRO A 181 -9.41 0.81 -10.66
CA PRO A 181 -8.65 1.81 -11.41
C PRO A 181 -8.48 3.06 -10.55
N ILE A 182 -7.29 3.67 -10.57
CA ILE A 182 -7.06 4.93 -9.88
C ILE A 182 -7.99 6.00 -10.47
N GLY A 183 -8.65 6.75 -9.59
CA GLY A 183 -9.64 7.74 -10.00
C GLY A 183 -11.04 7.17 -10.31
N ALA A 184 -11.24 5.86 -10.26
CA ALA A 184 -12.58 5.27 -10.41
C ALA A 184 -13.33 5.21 -9.09
N LYS A 185 -14.66 5.35 -9.15
CA LYS A 185 -15.53 5.29 -7.96
C LYS A 185 -15.78 3.87 -7.45
N ARG A 186 -15.56 2.86 -8.28
CA ARG A 186 -15.82 1.45 -7.96
C ARG A 186 -14.79 0.55 -8.60
N ALA A 187 -14.46 -0.50 -7.89
CA ALA A 187 -13.72 -1.62 -8.46
C ALA A 187 -14.60 -2.38 -9.46
N VAL A 188 -13.96 -2.95 -10.46
CA VAL A 188 -14.59 -3.83 -11.45
C VAL A 188 -14.03 -5.24 -11.30
N ASP A 189 -14.80 -6.23 -11.74
CA ASP A 189 -14.31 -7.60 -11.81
C ASP A 189 -13.23 -7.69 -12.88
N PHE A 190 -12.08 -8.24 -12.51
CA PHE A 190 -10.96 -8.48 -13.41
C PHE A 190 -10.90 -9.95 -13.84
N VAL A 191 -10.86 -10.87 -12.87
CA VAL A 191 -11.03 -12.30 -13.09
C VAL A 191 -12.16 -12.78 -12.20
N VAL A 192 -13.16 -13.38 -12.80
CA VAL A 192 -14.33 -13.92 -12.11
C VAL A 192 -14.09 -15.40 -11.86
N ASN A 193 -14.54 -15.89 -10.70
CA ASN A 193 -14.60 -17.30 -10.42
C ASN A 193 -15.49 -18.00 -11.44
N GLY A 194 -14.93 -18.91 -12.21
CA GLY A 194 -15.67 -19.75 -13.15
C GLY A 194 -15.77 -21.20 -12.65
N ALA A 195 -16.79 -21.91 -13.10
CA ALA A 195 -16.97 -23.33 -12.74
C ALA A 195 -15.75 -24.20 -13.10
N GLU A 196 -14.99 -23.79 -14.11
CA GLU A 196 -13.81 -24.53 -14.60
C GLU A 196 -12.50 -24.08 -13.95
N THR A 197 -12.46 -22.87 -13.34
CA THR A 197 -11.23 -22.27 -12.83
C THR A 197 -11.11 -22.31 -11.30
N GLY A 198 -12.19 -22.59 -10.58
CA GLY A 198 -12.19 -22.53 -9.13
C GLY A 198 -11.92 -21.13 -8.59
N CYS A 199 -11.34 -21.03 -7.40
CA CYS A 199 -10.94 -19.76 -6.79
C CYS A 199 -9.76 -19.16 -7.56
N ALA A 200 -9.85 -17.89 -7.99
CA ALA A 200 -8.72 -17.13 -8.50
C ALA A 200 -8.10 -16.37 -7.32
N GLY A 201 -7.04 -16.95 -6.74
CA GLY A 201 -6.47 -16.52 -5.48
C GLY A 201 -5.24 -15.63 -5.60
N CYS A 202 -4.10 -16.18 -5.18
CA CYS A 202 -2.84 -15.44 -5.13
C CYS A 202 -2.44 -14.88 -6.50
N HIS A 203 -2.13 -13.59 -6.55
CA HIS A 203 -1.82 -12.91 -7.81
C HIS A 203 -0.68 -11.93 -7.64
N ALA A 204 0.05 -11.69 -8.72
CA ALA A 204 1.07 -10.67 -8.82
C ALA A 204 0.92 -9.91 -10.14
N VAL A 205 1.22 -8.61 -10.12
CA VAL A 205 1.16 -7.75 -11.29
C VAL A 205 2.58 -7.44 -11.73
N SER A 206 2.85 -7.50 -13.05
CA SER A 206 4.14 -7.06 -13.60
C SER A 206 4.34 -5.57 -13.37
N ARG A 207 5.60 -5.12 -13.27
CA ARG A 207 5.91 -3.70 -12.99
C ARG A 207 5.34 -2.72 -13.99
N ASP A 208 5.23 -3.12 -15.24
CA ASP A 208 4.62 -2.31 -16.30
C ASP A 208 3.09 -2.38 -16.31
N GLY A 209 2.49 -3.15 -15.39
CA GLY A 209 1.05 -3.33 -15.26
C GLY A 209 0.36 -4.10 -16.39
N LYS A 210 1.12 -4.71 -17.30
CA LYS A 210 0.55 -5.37 -18.49
C LYS A 210 0.20 -6.83 -18.27
N GLN A 211 0.80 -7.46 -17.27
CA GLN A 211 0.61 -8.89 -16.99
C GLN A 211 0.19 -9.10 -15.54
N VAL A 212 -0.63 -10.12 -15.32
CA VAL A 212 -1.02 -10.58 -13.99
C VAL A 212 -0.83 -12.09 -13.92
N ALA A 213 0.00 -12.56 -13.03
CA ALA A 213 0.11 -13.96 -12.70
C ALA A 213 -0.94 -14.31 -11.64
N ILE A 214 -1.64 -15.41 -11.81
CA ILE A 214 -2.77 -15.79 -10.96
C ILE A 214 -2.67 -17.27 -10.63
N GLU A 215 -2.95 -17.62 -9.39
CA GLU A 215 -3.22 -18.99 -8.98
C GLU A 215 -4.72 -19.28 -9.07
N PHE A 216 -5.07 -20.44 -9.60
CA PHE A 216 -6.42 -20.98 -9.61
C PHE A 216 -6.51 -22.24 -8.75
N GLY A 217 -7.55 -22.34 -7.96
CA GLY A 217 -7.74 -23.44 -7.03
C GLY A 217 -7.56 -23.03 -5.58
N SER A 218 -7.22 -23.96 -4.71
CA SER A 218 -6.88 -23.69 -3.31
C SER A 218 -5.93 -24.74 -2.76
N GLY A 219 -4.84 -24.34 -2.13
CA GLY A 219 -3.89 -25.19 -1.41
C GLY A 219 -3.36 -26.36 -2.24
N ALA A 220 -3.49 -27.58 -1.74
CA ALA A 220 -2.99 -28.80 -2.37
C ALA A 220 -3.65 -29.15 -3.73
N THR A 221 -4.80 -28.57 -4.00
CA THR A 221 -5.59 -28.79 -5.22
C THR A 221 -5.43 -27.67 -6.24
N SER A 222 -4.48 -26.76 -6.03
CA SER A 222 -4.14 -25.72 -7.00
C SER A 222 -3.69 -26.37 -8.30
N VAL A 223 -4.53 -26.31 -9.31
CA VAL A 223 -4.35 -27.07 -10.57
C VAL A 223 -4.03 -26.17 -11.74
N GLY A 224 -3.78 -24.88 -11.52
CA GLY A 224 -3.46 -24.04 -12.67
C GLY A 224 -3.12 -22.62 -12.32
N SER A 225 -2.37 -22.05 -13.18
CA SER A 225 -1.92 -20.69 -13.08
C SER A 225 -2.02 -20.02 -14.43
N THR A 226 -2.40 -18.75 -14.42
CA THR A 226 -2.64 -18.01 -15.65
C THR A 226 -1.84 -16.71 -15.62
N VAL A 227 -1.23 -16.38 -16.74
CA VAL A 227 -0.70 -15.05 -16.99
C VAL A 227 -1.69 -14.31 -17.88
N VAL A 228 -2.21 -13.20 -17.42
CA VAL A 228 -3.16 -12.36 -18.14
C VAL A 228 -2.39 -11.16 -18.68
N SER A 229 -2.38 -10.96 -20.00
CA SER A 229 -1.91 -9.71 -20.56
C SER A 229 -3.00 -8.64 -20.41
N GLY A 230 -2.62 -7.36 -20.28
CA GLY A 230 -3.45 -6.23 -19.83
C GLY A 230 -4.80 -5.98 -20.54
N SER A 231 -5.14 -6.74 -21.59
CA SER A 231 -6.49 -6.85 -22.10
C SER A 231 -7.09 -8.18 -21.62
N ARG A 232 -8.30 -8.18 -21.09
CA ARG A 232 -9.05 -9.36 -20.63
C ARG A 232 -9.10 -10.53 -21.65
N ALA A 233 -8.68 -10.31 -22.89
CA ALA A 233 -8.82 -11.26 -24.00
C ALA A 233 -7.71 -12.31 -24.09
N ALA A 234 -6.61 -12.18 -23.34
CA ALA A 234 -5.47 -13.09 -23.44
C ALA A 234 -5.16 -13.75 -22.09
N VAL A 235 -6.10 -14.55 -21.60
CA VAL A 235 -5.86 -15.46 -20.46
C VAL A 235 -5.10 -16.67 -21.00
N ARG A 236 -3.83 -16.80 -20.60
CA ARG A 236 -3.07 -18.03 -20.84
C ARG A 236 -3.28 -18.93 -19.65
N ASN A 237 -4.11 -19.95 -19.79
CA ASN A 237 -4.30 -20.94 -18.75
C ASN A 237 -3.24 -22.01 -18.89
N PHE A 238 -2.32 -22.11 -17.94
CA PHE A 238 -1.33 -23.17 -17.84
C PHE A 238 -1.88 -24.43 -17.14
N ALA A 239 -3.18 -24.42 -16.76
CA ALA A 239 -3.83 -25.43 -15.93
C ALA A 239 -3.87 -26.84 -16.51
N LEU A 240 -3.60 -27.00 -17.79
CA LEU A 240 -3.69 -28.30 -18.44
C LEU A 240 -2.46 -29.20 -18.21
N GLN A 241 -1.45 -28.70 -17.46
CA GLN A 241 -0.25 -29.48 -17.15
C GLN A 241 0.10 -29.36 -15.67
N PRO A 242 0.03 -30.47 -14.86
CA PRO A 242 0.35 -30.45 -13.43
C PRO A 242 1.74 -29.92 -13.09
N ALA A 243 2.68 -29.95 -14.05
CA ALA A 243 4.03 -29.42 -13.89
C ALA A 243 4.12 -27.88 -13.87
N ILE A 244 3.02 -27.17 -14.15
CA ILE A 244 3.01 -25.71 -14.27
C ILE A 244 2.26 -25.02 -13.11
N ALA A 245 1.78 -25.75 -12.14
CA ALA A 245 1.14 -25.22 -10.96
C ALA A 245 2.12 -24.42 -10.08
N TRP A 246 1.61 -23.40 -9.39
CA TRP A 246 2.30 -22.67 -8.31
C TRP A 246 1.29 -22.21 -7.26
N ASN A 247 1.78 -21.94 -6.04
CA ASN A 247 0.99 -21.31 -4.98
C ASN A 247 1.13 -19.78 -5.03
N PHE A 248 2.37 -19.31 -5.06
CA PHE A 248 2.69 -17.88 -5.16
C PHE A 248 3.68 -17.67 -6.28
N ALA A 249 3.54 -16.56 -6.99
CA ALA A 249 4.46 -16.18 -8.04
C ALA A 249 4.65 -14.66 -8.07
N TRP A 250 5.82 -14.19 -8.52
CA TRP A 250 6.13 -12.79 -8.71
C TRP A 250 6.96 -12.57 -9.95
N PHE A 251 6.66 -11.50 -10.70
CA PHE A 251 7.42 -11.16 -11.90
C PHE A 251 8.80 -10.63 -11.57
N ASN A 252 9.77 -10.94 -12.43
CA ASN A 252 11.03 -10.22 -12.47
C ASN A 252 10.80 -8.78 -12.99
N PRO A 253 11.79 -7.86 -12.89
CA PRO A 253 11.61 -6.46 -13.29
C PRO A 253 11.20 -6.26 -14.76
N THR A 254 11.62 -7.14 -15.66
CA THR A 254 11.32 -7.07 -17.10
C THR A 254 10.00 -7.73 -17.48
N GLY A 255 9.38 -8.51 -16.57
CA GLY A 255 8.09 -9.16 -16.79
C GLY A 255 8.13 -10.41 -17.69
N ASP A 256 9.31 -10.89 -18.07
CA ASP A 256 9.48 -12.07 -18.91
C ASP A 256 9.68 -13.37 -18.12
N ARG A 257 9.95 -13.27 -16.83
CA ARG A 257 10.14 -14.40 -15.90
C ARG A 257 9.29 -14.25 -14.66
N LEU A 258 9.01 -15.38 -14.01
CA LEU A 258 8.37 -15.47 -12.71
C LEU A 258 9.27 -16.24 -11.75
N ILE A 259 9.43 -15.73 -10.52
CA ILE A 259 9.79 -16.60 -9.39
C ILE A 259 8.50 -17.18 -8.83
N ALA A 260 8.43 -18.48 -8.67
CA ALA A 260 7.24 -19.16 -8.17
C ALA A 260 7.61 -20.26 -7.18
N ASN A 261 6.73 -20.52 -6.23
CA ASN A 261 6.85 -21.71 -5.39
C ASN A 261 5.74 -22.72 -5.67
N TRP A 262 6.11 -23.96 -5.66
CA TRP A 262 5.19 -25.09 -5.66
C TRP A 262 5.60 -26.10 -4.59
N ARG A 263 4.75 -26.31 -3.62
CA ARG A 263 5.04 -27.24 -2.50
C ARG A 263 6.40 -26.99 -1.84
N GLY A 264 6.73 -25.72 -1.58
CA GLY A 264 8.00 -25.31 -0.99
C GLY A 264 9.17 -25.19 -1.97
N GLN A 265 9.07 -25.77 -3.16
CA GLN A 265 10.12 -25.66 -4.17
C GLN A 265 10.03 -24.33 -4.90
N LEU A 266 11.07 -23.52 -4.82
CA LEU A 266 11.20 -22.29 -5.60
C LEU A 266 11.77 -22.59 -6.99
N SER A 267 11.21 -21.95 -8.01
CA SER A 267 11.68 -22.05 -9.38
C SER A 267 11.49 -20.75 -10.15
N VAL A 268 12.43 -20.42 -11.03
CA VAL A 268 12.24 -19.40 -12.04
C VAL A 268 11.55 -20.02 -13.25
N ARG A 269 10.52 -19.34 -13.74
CA ARG A 269 9.69 -19.80 -14.85
C ARG A 269 9.60 -18.73 -15.93
N ALA A 270 9.44 -19.13 -17.19
CA ALA A 270 9.10 -18.21 -18.26
C ALA A 270 7.66 -17.69 -18.08
N ALA A 271 7.47 -16.39 -18.15
CA ALA A 271 6.13 -15.80 -18.02
C ALA A 271 5.24 -16.12 -19.24
N ALA A 272 5.85 -16.43 -20.38
CA ALA A 272 5.13 -16.70 -21.62
C ALA A 272 4.36 -18.03 -21.62
N ASP A 273 4.91 -19.08 -20.99
CA ASP A 273 4.38 -20.44 -21.05
C ASP A 273 4.44 -21.22 -19.72
N GLY A 274 4.98 -20.61 -18.67
CA GLY A 274 5.09 -21.20 -17.33
C GLY A 274 6.15 -22.28 -17.18
N ARG A 275 6.93 -22.60 -18.24
CA ARG A 275 7.97 -23.63 -18.16
C ARG A 275 9.07 -23.26 -17.18
N VAL A 276 9.61 -24.25 -16.47
CA VAL A 276 10.70 -24.07 -15.53
C VAL A 276 11.99 -23.75 -16.29
N LEU A 277 12.66 -22.68 -15.89
CA LEU A 277 13.97 -22.26 -16.42
C LEU A 277 15.10 -22.68 -15.48
N SER A 278 14.90 -22.53 -14.18
CA SER A 278 15.83 -22.98 -13.14
C SER A 278 15.09 -23.24 -11.83
N THR A 279 15.70 -24.04 -10.97
CA THR A 279 15.13 -24.47 -9.69
C THR A 279 16.16 -24.27 -8.58
N VAL A 280 15.71 -23.77 -7.42
CA VAL A 280 16.58 -23.60 -6.25
C VAL A 280 16.95 -24.98 -5.71
N ALA A 281 18.23 -25.29 -5.62
CA ALA A 281 18.70 -26.55 -5.03
C ALA A 281 18.51 -26.55 -3.50
N ALA A 282 18.23 -27.73 -2.92
CA ALA A 282 17.97 -27.87 -1.49
C ALA A 282 19.07 -27.23 -0.60
N ALA A 283 20.33 -27.41 -0.99
CA ALA A 283 21.48 -26.85 -0.26
C ALA A 283 21.47 -25.31 -0.17
N GLN A 284 20.81 -24.63 -1.10
CA GLN A 284 20.74 -23.16 -1.14
C GLN A 284 19.78 -22.60 -0.09
N TYR A 285 18.80 -23.37 0.38
CA TYR A 285 17.95 -22.98 1.52
C TYR A 285 18.70 -23.01 2.86
N GLY A 286 19.81 -23.76 2.95
CA GLY A 286 20.60 -23.97 4.16
C GLY A 286 20.19 -25.25 4.91
N THR A 287 21.05 -25.66 5.85
CA THR A 287 20.84 -26.91 6.63
C THR A 287 19.60 -26.82 7.51
N GLY A 288 18.76 -27.85 7.45
CA GLY A 288 17.52 -27.93 8.24
C GLY A 288 16.33 -27.20 7.66
N TYR A 289 16.47 -26.65 6.44
CA TYR A 289 15.36 -26.01 5.71
C TYR A 289 14.93 -26.87 4.52
N VAL A 290 13.64 -26.86 4.26
CA VAL A 290 13.03 -27.73 3.22
C VAL A 290 12.55 -26.98 2.00
N GLY A 291 12.48 -25.63 2.08
CA GLY A 291 11.99 -24.83 0.95
C GLY A 291 11.65 -23.38 1.31
N GLY A 292 10.89 -22.75 0.43
CA GLY A 292 10.44 -21.38 0.56
C GLY A 292 9.02 -21.16 0.07
N ALA A 293 8.37 -20.14 0.62
CA ALA A 293 7.04 -19.67 0.24
C ALA A 293 7.02 -18.16 0.04
N MET A 294 5.97 -17.66 -0.60
CA MET A 294 5.72 -16.22 -0.79
C MET A 294 6.91 -15.47 -1.38
N PRO A 295 7.48 -15.93 -2.51
CA PRO A 295 8.66 -15.29 -3.09
C PRO A 295 8.30 -13.96 -3.76
N GLU A 296 9.21 -13.00 -3.64
CA GLU A 296 9.14 -11.75 -4.38
C GLU A 296 10.50 -11.37 -4.97
N TRP A 297 10.49 -10.90 -6.21
CA TRP A 297 11.70 -10.46 -6.89
C TRP A 297 12.01 -8.99 -6.58
N SER A 298 13.26 -8.69 -6.25
CA SER A 298 13.67 -7.29 -6.03
C SER A 298 13.50 -6.46 -7.29
N PRO A 299 13.20 -5.16 -7.13
CA PRO A 299 13.09 -4.24 -8.25
C PRO A 299 14.30 -4.13 -9.16
N ASP A 300 15.51 -4.35 -8.65
CA ASP A 300 16.75 -4.33 -9.42
C ASP A 300 17.10 -5.68 -10.07
N GLY A 301 16.28 -6.72 -9.80
CA GLY A 301 16.46 -8.05 -10.38
C GLY A 301 17.52 -8.93 -9.76
N LYS A 302 18.23 -8.45 -8.73
CA LYS A 302 19.40 -9.16 -8.16
C LYS A 302 19.07 -10.11 -7.03
N TRP A 303 17.90 -9.92 -6.38
CA TRP A 303 17.55 -10.61 -5.17
C TRP A 303 16.15 -11.20 -5.24
N ILE A 304 15.95 -12.33 -4.56
CA ILE A 304 14.64 -12.92 -4.31
C ILE A 304 14.45 -12.95 -2.80
N ALA A 305 13.42 -12.28 -2.30
CA ALA A 305 12.96 -12.39 -0.92
C ALA A 305 11.93 -13.51 -0.82
N PHE A 306 11.93 -14.26 0.26
CA PHE A 306 10.93 -15.29 0.52
C PHE A 306 10.87 -15.67 2.00
N VAL A 307 9.84 -16.39 2.38
CA VAL A 307 9.72 -17.03 3.67
C VAL A 307 10.39 -18.40 3.59
N ARG A 308 11.45 -18.60 4.37
CA ARG A 308 12.19 -19.87 4.41
C ARG A 308 11.60 -20.80 5.46
N LEU A 309 11.31 -22.03 5.08
CA LEU A 309 10.54 -22.98 5.86
C LEU A 309 11.41 -24.12 6.40
N ARG A 310 11.17 -24.50 7.67
CA ARG A 310 11.74 -25.69 8.31
C ARG A 310 10.68 -26.78 8.38
N GLY A 311 11.12 -28.05 8.39
CA GLY A 311 10.23 -29.22 8.50
C GLY A 311 9.48 -29.59 7.22
N ALA A 312 8.90 -30.77 7.17
CA ALA A 312 8.08 -31.23 6.07
C ALA A 312 6.76 -30.44 6.08
N THR A 313 6.64 -29.48 5.19
CA THR A 313 5.39 -28.77 5.01
C THR A 313 4.43 -29.63 4.22
N THR A 314 3.34 -29.99 4.83
CA THR A 314 2.15 -30.37 4.10
C THR A 314 1.70 -29.19 3.26
N TYR A 315 1.05 -29.41 2.18
CA TYR A 315 0.58 -28.61 1.07
C TYR A 315 0.13 -27.16 1.34
N ASP A 316 0.16 -26.67 2.58
CA ASP A 316 -0.44 -25.44 3.01
C ASP A 316 0.67 -24.44 3.42
N PHE A 317 1.22 -23.74 2.41
CA PHE A 317 2.31 -22.76 2.59
C PHE A 317 1.86 -21.47 3.29
N GLU A 318 0.59 -21.36 3.57
CA GLU A 318 -0.04 -20.30 4.33
C GLU A 318 -0.10 -20.63 5.81
N LEU A 319 0.05 -21.94 6.14
CA LEU A 319 0.10 -22.49 7.47
C LEU A 319 1.53 -22.94 7.77
N HIS A 320 2.26 -22.20 8.56
CA HIS A 320 3.58 -22.63 9.04
C HIS A 320 3.85 -22.10 10.45
N ASN A 321 4.63 -22.86 11.19
CA ASN A 321 5.01 -22.52 12.56
C ASN A 321 6.38 -21.84 12.63
N GLU A 322 7.09 -21.84 11.52
CA GLU A 322 8.45 -21.35 11.40
C GLU A 322 8.63 -20.73 10.03
N GLY A 323 8.98 -19.47 9.98
CA GLY A 323 9.17 -18.74 8.73
C GLY A 323 10.16 -17.62 8.87
N ASP A 324 11.43 -17.86 8.48
CA ASP A 324 12.43 -16.80 8.43
C ASP A 324 12.22 -15.92 7.21
N ILE A 325 12.38 -14.61 7.35
CA ILE A 325 12.52 -13.71 6.20
C ILE A 325 13.97 -13.78 5.72
N VAL A 326 14.14 -14.19 4.47
CA VAL A 326 15.46 -14.34 3.86
C VAL A 326 15.50 -13.70 2.48
N ILE A 327 16.70 -13.38 2.02
CA ILE A 327 16.97 -13.00 0.64
C ILE A 327 17.95 -13.98 0.03
N MET A 328 17.88 -14.16 -1.29
CA MET A 328 18.72 -15.04 -2.05
C MET A 328 19.23 -14.31 -3.29
N PRO A 329 20.55 -14.24 -3.53
CA PRO A 329 21.05 -13.60 -4.75
C PRO A 329 20.68 -14.44 -5.97
N TYR A 330 20.32 -13.75 -7.05
CA TYR A 330 20.02 -14.35 -8.34
C TYR A 330 20.80 -13.65 -9.44
N ASN A 331 21.46 -14.44 -10.28
CA ASN A 331 22.19 -13.96 -11.42
C ASN A 331 21.99 -14.91 -12.60
N ASP A 332 21.22 -14.50 -13.59
CA ASP A 332 20.95 -15.16 -14.88
C ASP A 332 20.80 -16.71 -14.82
N GLY A 333 19.87 -17.16 -13.98
CA GLY A 333 19.55 -18.58 -13.80
C GLY A 333 20.26 -19.26 -12.63
N ALA A 334 21.27 -18.63 -12.05
CA ALA A 334 21.98 -19.13 -10.89
C ALA A 334 21.48 -18.50 -9.59
N PHE A 335 21.22 -19.34 -8.59
CA PHE A 335 20.87 -18.91 -7.24
C PHE A 335 22.08 -19.05 -6.32
N GLY A 336 22.33 -18.05 -5.49
CA GLY A 336 23.27 -18.18 -4.39
C GLY A 336 22.61 -18.74 -3.12
N PRO A 337 23.37 -18.86 -2.01
CA PRO A 337 22.82 -19.30 -0.74
C PRO A 337 21.84 -18.26 -0.15
N ALA A 338 20.82 -18.75 0.56
CA ALA A 338 19.88 -17.90 1.27
C ALA A 338 20.58 -17.18 2.44
N VAL A 339 20.36 -15.88 2.55
CA VAL A 339 20.87 -15.01 3.62
C VAL A 339 19.72 -14.65 4.53
N PRO A 340 19.74 -15.05 5.82
CA PRO A 340 18.70 -14.70 6.77
C PRO A 340 18.77 -13.22 7.15
N LEU A 341 17.61 -12.56 7.14
CA LEU A 341 17.46 -11.18 7.62
C LEU A 341 16.72 -11.15 8.96
N VAL A 342 15.62 -11.91 9.07
CA VAL A 342 14.82 -12.00 10.30
C VAL A 342 14.51 -13.46 10.56
N ALA A 343 15.05 -13.99 11.64
CA ALA A 343 14.78 -15.35 12.06
C ALA A 343 13.43 -15.43 12.77
N ALA A 344 12.62 -16.41 12.43
CA ALA A 344 11.44 -16.76 13.19
C ALA A 344 11.85 -17.28 14.58
N GLN A 345 11.03 -16.96 15.57
CA GLN A 345 11.13 -17.60 16.89
C GLN A 345 10.00 -18.62 16.98
N PRO A 346 10.29 -19.92 16.77
CA PRO A 346 9.29 -20.99 16.79
C PRO A 346 8.44 -20.92 18.06
N SER A 347 7.14 -21.17 17.93
CA SER A 347 6.12 -21.07 18.98
C SER A 347 5.81 -19.64 19.50
N THR A 348 6.57 -18.61 19.13
CA THR A 348 6.32 -17.24 19.58
C THR A 348 6.07 -16.26 18.45
N GLU A 349 6.85 -16.30 17.39
CA GLU A 349 6.71 -15.35 16.27
C GLU A 349 7.05 -16.01 14.93
N VAL A 350 6.18 -15.83 13.95
CA VAL A 350 6.37 -16.26 12.56
C VAL A 350 6.21 -15.07 11.62
N HIS A 351 6.79 -15.16 10.42
CA HIS A 351 6.81 -14.08 9.45
C HIS A 351 6.22 -14.53 8.12
N PHE A 352 5.56 -13.58 7.43
CA PHE A 352 4.83 -13.80 6.18
C PHE A 352 4.99 -12.63 5.22
N TRP A 353 4.80 -12.85 3.94
CA TRP A 353 4.58 -11.87 2.89
C TRP A 353 5.67 -10.79 2.84
N PRO A 354 6.95 -11.15 2.62
CA PRO A 354 7.99 -10.14 2.39
C PRO A 354 7.72 -9.41 1.08
N THR A 355 7.86 -8.08 1.10
CA THR A 355 7.67 -7.20 -0.06
C THR A 355 8.79 -6.17 -0.13
N TRP A 356 9.41 -6.03 -1.29
CA TRP A 356 10.50 -5.10 -1.53
C TRP A 356 10.06 -3.64 -1.61
N SER A 357 10.86 -2.73 -1.05
CA SER A 357 10.77 -1.31 -1.37
C SER A 357 11.20 -1.04 -2.83
N PRO A 358 10.70 0.05 -3.46
CA PRO A 358 11.04 0.37 -4.85
C PRO A 358 12.52 0.55 -5.14
N ASP A 359 13.32 0.89 -4.13
CA ASP A 359 14.79 1.07 -4.21
C ASP A 359 15.59 -0.22 -3.99
N SER A 360 14.91 -1.36 -3.79
CA SER A 360 15.53 -2.68 -3.52
C SER A 360 16.35 -2.73 -2.23
N LYS A 361 16.12 -1.82 -1.27
CA LYS A 361 16.94 -1.75 -0.05
C LYS A 361 16.24 -2.27 1.20
N TRP A 362 14.92 -2.28 1.21
CA TRP A 362 14.13 -2.63 2.37
C TRP A 362 13.12 -3.72 2.06
N LEU A 363 12.75 -4.49 3.07
CA LEU A 363 11.63 -5.42 3.03
C LEU A 363 10.60 -5.03 4.08
N VAL A 364 9.34 -4.94 3.66
CA VAL A 364 8.18 -4.91 4.54
C VAL A 364 7.63 -6.33 4.64
N PHE A 365 7.22 -6.76 5.81
CA PHE A 365 6.69 -8.10 6.04
C PHE A 365 5.72 -8.13 7.22
N ASN A 366 4.89 -9.15 7.27
CA ASN A 366 4.00 -9.40 8.41
C ASN A 366 4.68 -10.30 9.43
N SER A 367 4.53 -9.95 10.72
CA SER A 367 4.89 -10.81 11.86
C SER A 367 3.65 -11.13 12.66
N HIS A 368 3.56 -12.36 13.15
CA HIS A 368 2.45 -12.80 13.98
C HIS A 368 2.95 -13.65 15.15
N THR A 369 2.38 -13.43 16.34
CA THR A 369 2.64 -14.27 17.51
C THR A 369 1.68 -15.45 17.53
N CYS A 370 2.23 -16.65 17.52
CA CYS A 370 1.47 -17.88 17.51
C CYS A 370 1.71 -18.76 18.72
N GLY A 371 0.66 -19.48 19.15
CA GLY A 371 0.78 -20.58 20.10
C GLY A 371 0.62 -21.96 19.46
N GLY A 372 1.03 -22.13 18.19
CA GLY A 372 0.82 -23.37 17.41
C GLY A 372 0.94 -23.10 15.92
N SER A 373 0.16 -23.79 15.08
CA SER A 373 0.10 -23.55 13.64
C SER A 373 -0.54 -22.20 13.34
N CYS A 374 0.17 -21.34 12.60
CA CYS A 374 -0.27 -20.00 12.21
C CYS A 374 -0.80 -19.98 10.79
N ASN A 375 -1.96 -19.37 10.65
CA ASN A 375 -2.53 -19.03 9.35
C ASN A 375 -2.28 -17.57 9.05
N SER A 376 -1.63 -17.26 7.93
CA SER A 376 -1.31 -15.88 7.51
C SER A 376 -2.55 -15.01 7.24
N TYR A 377 -3.71 -15.61 6.97
CA TYR A 377 -4.95 -14.89 6.67
C TYR A 377 -5.79 -14.53 7.91
N ASN A 378 -5.72 -15.35 8.97
CA ASN A 378 -6.59 -15.23 10.14
C ASN A 378 -5.88 -14.71 11.39
N ALA A 379 -4.65 -14.27 11.24
CA ALA A 379 -3.81 -13.84 12.35
C ALA A 379 -4.30 -12.49 12.93
N ALA A 380 -5.00 -12.55 14.07
CA ALA A 380 -5.67 -11.38 14.69
C ALA A 380 -4.69 -10.32 15.25
N ALA A 381 -3.44 -10.70 15.53
CA ALA A 381 -2.41 -9.84 16.13
C ALA A 381 -1.20 -9.65 15.20
N THR A 382 -1.46 -9.52 13.90
CA THR A 382 -0.43 -9.30 12.89
C THR A 382 0.16 -7.89 13.03
N ARG A 383 1.49 -7.80 13.01
CA ARG A 383 2.24 -6.55 12.98
C ARG A 383 2.85 -6.37 11.60
N LEU A 384 2.85 -5.15 11.12
CA LEU A 384 3.58 -4.77 9.91
C LEU A 384 4.95 -4.26 10.31
N ARG A 385 6.01 -4.89 9.78
CA ARG A 385 7.40 -4.54 10.08
C ARG A 385 8.18 -4.24 8.82
N ILE A 386 9.25 -3.46 8.98
CA ILE A 386 10.22 -3.19 7.94
C ILE A 386 11.62 -3.54 8.42
N VAL A 387 12.43 -4.09 7.53
CA VAL A 387 13.83 -4.42 7.81
C VAL A 387 14.74 -3.96 6.66
N ARG A 388 15.92 -3.47 6.98
CA ARG A 388 16.95 -3.21 5.97
C ARG A 388 17.41 -4.54 5.38
N ALA A 389 17.27 -4.71 4.08
CA ALA A 389 17.68 -5.93 3.39
C ALA A 389 19.05 -5.80 2.75
N ILE A 390 19.33 -4.65 2.12
CA ILE A 390 20.56 -4.36 1.40
C ILE A 390 21.19 -3.08 1.96
N ASP A 391 22.49 -3.11 2.23
CA ASP A 391 23.26 -1.96 2.68
C ASP A 391 23.55 -0.96 1.53
N ASP A 392 24.25 0.12 1.82
CA ASP A 392 24.55 1.13 0.81
C ASP A 392 25.63 0.69 -0.20
N ASN A 393 26.33 -0.40 0.08
CA ASN A 393 27.33 -1.01 -0.80
C ASN A 393 26.72 -2.10 -1.71
N GLY A 394 25.41 -2.40 -1.56
CA GLY A 394 24.72 -3.43 -2.34
C GLY A 394 24.85 -4.85 -1.77
N ASN A 395 25.34 -5.00 -0.54
CA ASN A 395 25.47 -6.29 0.13
C ASN A 395 24.27 -6.53 1.07
N PRO A 396 23.96 -7.81 1.41
CA PRO A 396 23.00 -8.11 2.44
C PRO A 396 23.34 -7.40 3.77
N ALA A 397 22.35 -6.74 4.35
CA ALA A 397 22.52 -6.04 5.62
C ALA A 397 22.90 -7.04 6.72
N GLN A 398 23.87 -6.67 7.56
CA GLN A 398 24.35 -7.52 8.65
C GLN A 398 23.51 -7.32 9.90
N ASN A 399 22.92 -8.41 10.43
CA ASN A 399 22.10 -8.40 11.65
C ASN A 399 21.08 -7.26 11.71
N PRO A 400 20.27 -7.06 10.67
CA PRO A 400 19.36 -5.94 10.61
C PRO A 400 18.25 -6.11 11.65
N GLN A 401 17.89 -5.01 12.32
CA GLN A 401 16.82 -5.03 13.32
C GLN A 401 15.50 -4.59 12.67
N PRO A 402 14.43 -5.39 12.76
CA PRO A 402 13.12 -5.01 12.26
C PRO A 402 12.53 -3.83 13.06
N ILE A 403 11.93 -2.90 12.34
CA ILE A 403 11.21 -1.74 12.91
C ILE A 403 9.72 -1.97 12.71
N GLU A 404 8.92 -1.74 13.73
CA GLU A 404 7.46 -1.79 13.64
C GLU A 404 6.94 -0.53 12.93
N LEU A 405 6.18 -0.72 11.84
CA LEU A 405 5.65 0.39 11.03
C LEU A 405 4.34 0.95 11.59
N LEU A 406 3.55 0.11 12.25
CA LEU A 406 2.27 0.48 12.82
C LEU A 406 2.16 -0.10 14.22
N GLU A 407 2.11 0.79 15.22
CA GLU A 407 1.68 0.44 16.57
C GLU A 407 0.15 0.37 16.61
N GLY A 408 -0.39 -0.79 16.82
CA GLY A 408 -1.83 -0.97 17.02
C GLY A 408 -2.34 -2.28 16.46
N THR A 409 -3.39 -2.79 17.07
CA THR A 409 -4.13 -3.95 16.57
C THR A 409 -4.91 -3.56 15.31
N TYR A 410 -4.28 -3.65 14.15
CA TYR A 410 -5.01 -3.70 12.90
C TYR A 410 -5.71 -5.06 12.85
N LYS A 411 -6.99 -5.06 13.10
CA LYS A 411 -7.83 -6.22 12.78
C LYS A 411 -8.26 -6.04 11.33
N PRO A 412 -7.77 -6.85 10.39
CA PRO A 412 -8.41 -6.92 9.08
C PRO A 412 -9.85 -7.37 9.35
N ARG A 413 -10.81 -6.50 9.08
CA ARG A 413 -12.20 -6.93 9.05
C ARG A 413 -12.38 -7.71 7.77
N ASN A 414 -12.48 -9.01 7.88
CA ASN A 414 -13.10 -9.85 6.88
C ASN A 414 -14.57 -9.42 6.83
N THR A 415 -14.93 -8.52 5.93
CA THR A 415 -16.30 -8.22 5.52
C THR A 415 -16.39 -8.37 4.01
#